data_0da099988e1383fee545584744b0de58
#
_entry.id   0da099988e1383fee545584744b0de58
#
_cell.length_a   1.000
_cell.length_b   1.000
_cell.length_c   1.000
_cell.angle_alpha   90.00
_cell.angle_beta   90.00
_cell.angle_gamma   90.00
#
_symmetry.space_group_name_H-M   'P 1'
#
loop_
_entity.id
_entity.type
_entity.pdbx_description
1 polymer ?
#
loop_
_entity_poly.entity_id
_entity_poly.type
_entity_poly.pdbx_seq_one_letter_code
_entity_poly.pdbx_strand_id
1 'polypeptide(L)'
;MVRPVMTDLMDDLAYQIHEYLLEEATPFKGGYLVLIPITDIVKKFQKNHRTINRRISALKDEGLLEPLIKKTYSTLYWVKDPDEENG
;
A
#
# COMPACT_ATOMS: atom_id res chain seq x y z
N MET A 1 -18.41 -20.11 -5.08
CA MET A 1 -17.95 -19.68 -4.99
C MET A 1 -17.02 -19.42 -4.68
N VAL A 2 -16.52 -19.18 -4.81
CA VAL A 2 -15.72 -18.89 -4.55
C VAL A 2 -14.97 -18.12 -4.45
N ARG A 3 -14.35 -18.02 -3.86
CA ARG A 3 -13.77 -17.21 -3.62
C ARG A 3 -12.70 -16.79 -3.71
N PRO A 4 -12.65 -16.02 -3.70
CA PRO A 4 -11.38 -15.84 -4.28
C PRO A 4 -10.34 -15.56 -3.25
N VAL A 5 -9.23 -16.17 -3.50
CA VAL A 5 -8.11 -16.05 -2.59
C VAL A 5 -7.67 -14.61 -2.41
N MET A 6 -7.80 -13.81 -3.46
CA MET A 6 -7.36 -12.43 -3.39
C MET A 6 -8.12 -11.60 -2.38
N THR A 7 -9.35 -11.97 -2.15
CA THR A 7 -10.16 -11.28 -1.17
C THR A 7 -9.55 -11.36 0.22
N ASP A 8 -8.88 -12.48 0.50
CA ASP A 8 -8.28 -12.68 1.81
C ASP A 8 -7.09 -11.76 2.05
N LEU A 9 -6.45 -11.29 0.99
CA LEU A 9 -5.29 -10.42 1.13
C LEU A 9 -5.69 -8.97 1.37
N MET A 10 -6.93 -8.63 1.05
CA MET A 10 -7.45 -7.29 1.30
C MET A 10 -8.20 -7.28 2.62
N ASP A 11 -7.49 -7.65 3.66
CA ASP A 11 -8.04 -7.68 5.02
C ASP A 11 -7.74 -6.38 5.73
N ASP A 12 -8.04 -6.34 7.02
CA ASP A 12 -7.84 -5.14 7.83
C ASP A 12 -6.41 -4.66 7.78
N LEU A 13 -5.46 -5.59 7.78
CA LEU A 13 -4.05 -5.21 7.74
C LEU A 13 -3.73 -4.45 6.45
N ALA A 14 -4.25 -4.92 5.32
CA ALA A 14 -4.01 -4.24 4.06
C ALA A 14 -4.54 -2.82 4.09
N TYR A 15 -5.74 -2.63 4.61
CA TYR A 15 -6.31 -1.29 4.69
C TYR A 15 -5.56 -0.41 5.68
N GLN A 16 -5.07 -0.99 6.77
CA GLN A 16 -4.26 -0.22 7.72
C GLN A 16 -2.95 0.22 7.10
N ILE A 17 -2.35 -0.63 6.28
CA ILE A 17 -1.13 -0.26 5.57
C ILE A 17 -1.42 0.88 4.59
N HIS A 18 -2.53 0.80 3.88
CA HIS A 18 -2.93 1.85 2.96
C HIS A 18 -3.09 3.19 3.70
N GLU A 19 -3.77 3.16 4.84
CA GLU A 19 -3.94 4.37 5.64
C GLU A 19 -2.62 4.94 6.13
N TYR A 20 -1.73 4.04 6.57
CA TYR A 20 -0.43 4.48 7.05
C TYR A 20 0.36 5.17 5.94
N LEU A 21 0.32 4.59 4.74
CA LEU A 21 1.01 5.19 3.61
C LEU A 21 0.41 6.55 3.26
N LEU A 22 -0.90 6.67 3.33
CA LEU A 22 -1.54 7.96 3.08
C LEU A 22 -1.10 9.01 4.09
N GLU A 23 -0.97 8.62 5.35
CA GLU A 23 -0.56 9.55 6.39
C GLU A 23 0.86 10.07 6.17
N GLU A 24 1.72 9.23 5.61
CA GLU A 24 3.11 9.59 5.39
C GLU A 24 3.34 10.23 4.03
N ALA A 25 2.32 10.29 3.20
CA ALA A 25 2.47 10.71 1.82
C ALA A 25 2.20 12.18 1.63
N THR A 26 2.67 12.69 0.49
CA THR A 26 2.48 14.07 0.11
C THR A 26 1.51 14.13 -1.08
N PRO A 27 0.53 15.04 -1.06
CA PRO A 27 -0.42 15.12 -2.18
C PRO A 27 0.28 15.42 -3.50
N PHE A 28 -0.18 14.76 -4.55
CA PHE A 28 0.39 14.95 -5.87
C PHE A 28 -0.59 14.49 -6.93
N LYS A 29 -1.13 15.43 -7.69
CA LYS A 29 -1.94 15.15 -8.88
C LYS A 29 -3.06 14.12 -8.67
N GLY A 30 -3.91 14.38 -7.71
CA GLY A 30 -5.05 13.51 -7.50
C GLY A 30 -4.76 12.24 -6.71
N GLY A 31 -3.56 12.13 -6.21
CA GLY A 31 -3.16 11.02 -5.35
C GLY A 31 -2.10 11.52 -4.42
N TYR A 32 -1.25 10.59 -3.98
CA TYR A 32 -0.21 10.92 -3.00
C TYR A 32 1.06 10.18 -3.36
N LEU A 33 2.20 10.78 -3.01
CA LEU A 33 3.50 10.14 -3.19
C LEU A 33 4.10 9.85 -1.82
N VAL A 34 4.67 8.67 -1.69
CA VAL A 34 5.38 8.32 -0.46
C VAL A 34 6.62 7.51 -0.82
N LEU A 35 7.75 7.91 -0.26
CA LEU A 35 9.00 7.18 -0.41
C LEU A 35 9.25 6.49 0.92
N ILE A 36 9.17 5.18 0.94
CA ILE A 36 9.24 4.48 2.22
C ILE A 36 9.94 3.12 2.05
N PRO A 37 10.81 2.77 3.00
CA PRO A 37 11.39 1.42 3.00
C PRO A 37 10.39 0.44 3.57
N ILE A 38 10.41 -0.78 3.03
CA ILE A 38 9.51 -1.81 3.52
C ILE A 38 9.74 -2.09 5.00
N THR A 39 10.98 -1.90 5.46
CA THR A 39 11.30 -2.14 6.87
C THR A 39 10.52 -1.22 7.81
N ASP A 40 10.20 -0.01 7.35
CA ASP A 40 9.39 0.90 8.17
C ASP A 40 8.00 0.34 8.39
N ILE A 41 7.43 -0.24 7.34
CA ILE A 41 6.10 -0.83 7.43
C ILE A 41 6.15 -2.07 8.31
N VAL A 42 7.17 -2.87 8.13
CA VAL A 42 7.36 -4.07 8.95
C VAL A 42 7.42 -3.69 10.43
N LYS A 43 8.17 -2.65 10.76
CA LYS A 43 8.30 -2.22 12.14
C LYS A 43 7.00 -1.64 12.68
N LYS A 44 6.33 -0.85 11.86
CA LYS A 44 5.10 -0.19 12.29
C LYS A 44 4.04 -1.21 12.68
N PHE A 45 3.89 -2.25 11.89
CA PHE A 45 2.83 -3.23 12.11
C PHE A 45 3.31 -4.50 12.80
N GLN A 46 4.61 -4.62 13.03
CA GLN A 46 5.21 -5.76 13.71
C GLN A 46 4.83 -7.08 13.03
N LYS A 47 4.91 -7.08 11.73
CA LYS A 47 4.69 -8.26 10.91
C LYS A 47 5.95 -8.54 10.10
N ASN A 48 6.11 -9.78 9.63
CA ASN A 48 7.29 -10.10 8.87
C ASN A 48 7.19 -9.54 7.44
N HIS A 49 8.33 -9.54 6.74
CA HIS A 49 8.41 -8.99 5.39
C HIS A 49 7.43 -9.67 4.44
N ARG A 50 7.30 -10.97 4.56
CA ARG A 50 6.44 -11.72 3.66
C ARG A 50 5.00 -11.28 3.78
N THR A 51 4.54 -11.15 5.02
CA THR A 51 3.17 -10.72 5.28
C THR A 51 2.93 -9.33 4.71
N ILE A 52 3.86 -8.41 4.97
CA ILE A 52 3.71 -7.04 4.48
C ILE A 52 3.75 -7.00 2.96
N ASN A 53 4.69 -7.74 2.34
CA ASN A 53 4.79 -7.76 0.88
C ASN A 53 3.52 -8.28 0.23
N ARG A 54 2.89 -9.26 0.84
CA ARG A 54 1.66 -9.82 0.28
C ARG A 54 0.53 -8.80 0.32
N ARG A 55 0.46 -8.01 1.39
CA ARG A 55 -0.56 -6.96 1.48
C ARG A 55 -0.27 -5.82 0.52
N ILE A 56 1.00 -5.49 0.33
CA ILE A 56 1.35 -4.46 -0.64
C ILE A 56 0.99 -4.91 -2.05
N SER A 57 1.24 -6.19 -2.36
CA SER A 57 0.84 -6.73 -3.65
C SER A 57 -0.67 -6.66 -3.85
N ALA A 58 -1.43 -6.96 -2.78
CA ALA A 58 -2.88 -6.89 -2.87
C ALA A 58 -3.34 -5.46 -3.12
N LEU A 59 -2.76 -4.49 -2.44
CA LEU A 59 -3.09 -3.08 -2.67
C LEU A 59 -2.77 -2.67 -4.10
N LYS A 60 -1.65 -3.14 -4.61
CA LYS A 60 -1.26 -2.85 -5.99
C LYS A 60 -2.27 -3.45 -6.97
N ASP A 61 -2.67 -4.69 -6.73
CA ASP A 61 -3.62 -5.36 -7.61
C ASP A 61 -4.98 -4.68 -7.60
N GLU A 62 -5.33 -4.06 -6.48
CA GLU A 62 -6.59 -3.34 -6.36
C GLU A 62 -6.52 -1.93 -6.93
N GLY A 63 -5.35 -1.52 -7.39
CA GLY A 63 -5.19 -0.19 -7.96
C GLY A 63 -5.05 0.91 -6.93
N LEU A 64 -4.86 0.57 -5.67
CA LEU A 64 -4.74 1.56 -4.60
C LEU A 64 -3.31 2.03 -4.40
N LEU A 65 -2.36 1.32 -4.97
CA LEU A 65 -0.96 1.59 -4.74
C LEU A 65 -0.20 1.26 -6.02
N GLU A 66 0.71 2.13 -6.43
CA GLU A 66 1.51 1.87 -7.62
C GLU A 66 2.97 2.19 -7.33
N PRO A 67 3.88 1.21 -7.49
CA PRO A 67 5.31 1.51 -7.33
C PRO A 67 5.80 2.27 -8.56
N LEU A 68 6.40 3.42 -8.34
CA LEU A 68 6.91 4.25 -9.43
C LEU A 68 8.40 4.08 -9.62
N ILE A 69 9.16 4.15 -8.54
CA ILE A 69 10.61 4.04 -8.60
C ILE A 69 11.07 3.15 -7.46
N LYS A 70 11.80 2.11 -7.80
CA LYS A 70 12.34 1.22 -6.78
C LYS A 70 13.79 1.55 -6.54
N LYS A 71 14.13 1.90 -5.31
CA LYS A 71 15.50 2.17 -4.90
C LYS A 71 16.01 1.01 -4.08
N THR A 72 17.28 1.09 -3.70
CA THR A 72 17.91 -0.01 -2.98
C THR A 72 17.18 -0.38 -1.70
N TYR A 73 16.82 0.61 -0.90
CA TYR A 73 16.21 0.36 0.40
C TYR A 73 14.80 0.88 0.56
N SER A 74 14.29 1.55 -0.46
CA SER A 74 12.96 2.13 -0.37
C SER A 74 12.32 2.16 -1.75
N THR A 75 11.02 2.37 -1.78
CA THR A 75 10.29 2.46 -3.03
C THR A 75 9.44 3.70 -2.98
N LEU A 76 9.40 4.42 -4.09
CA LEU A 76 8.49 5.55 -4.25
C LEU A 76 7.18 5.00 -4.78
N TYR A 77 6.13 5.17 -4.00
CA TYR A 77 4.80 4.70 -4.38
C TYR A 77 3.89 5.88 -4.66
N TRP A 78 3.00 5.67 -5.61
CA TRP A 78 1.85 6.54 -5.77
C TRP A 78 0.69 5.84 -5.08
N VAL A 79 0.00 6.56 -4.20
CA VAL A 79 -1.09 6.01 -3.42
C VAL A 79 -2.37 6.70 -3.84
N LYS A 80 -3.37 5.91 -4.21
CA LYS A 80 -4.62 6.46 -4.66
C LYS A 80 -5.41 7.01 -3.48
N ASP A 81 -5.98 8.20 -3.67
CA ASP A 81 -6.86 8.79 -2.68
C ASP A 81 -8.21 8.08 -2.76
N PRO A 82 -8.66 7.44 -1.69
CA PRO A 82 -9.94 6.73 -1.75
C PRO A 82 -11.11 7.65 -2.05
N ASP A 83 -10.97 8.93 -1.74
CA ASP A 83 -12.05 9.89 -2.01
C ASP A 83 -12.08 10.37 -3.44
N GLU A 84 -10.99 10.16 -4.18
CA GLU A 84 -10.89 10.60 -5.56
C GLU A 84 -11.93 9.96 -6.44
N GLU A 85 -12.27 8.73 -6.13
CA GLU A 85 -13.20 8.00 -6.98
C GLU A 85 -14.55 8.62 -7.09
N ASN A 86 -14.91 9.39 -6.09
CA ASN A 86 -16.23 9.98 -6.05
C ASN A 86 -16.30 11.30 -6.78
N GLY A 87 -15.17 11.76 -7.23
CA GLY A 87 -15.07 13.07 -7.84
C GLY A 87 -15.67 13.20 -9.20
#